data_294b8255ca39c6537dd9ecfc9daa82a6
#
_entry.id   294b8255ca39c6537dd9ecfc9daa82a6
#
_cell.length_a   1.000
_cell.length_b   1.000
_cell.length_c   1.000
_cell.angle_alpha   90.00
_cell.angle_beta   90.00
_cell.angle_gamma   90.00
#
_symmetry.space_group_name_H-M   'P 1'
#
loop_
_entity.id
_entity.type
_entity.pdbx_description
1 polymer ?
#
loop_
_entity_poly.entity_id
_entity_poly.type
_entity_poly.pdbx_seq_one_letter_code
_entity_poly.pdbx_strand_id
1 'polypeptide(L)'
;HSNEGWNIIGGLFPGAPIIFKGHTQNIAWSHTVNKPDLVDVYELTINPDNENQYLLDNEWINFEVESYPIEVKLLGPIKWTFKRDLLWTKHGPAIKAKHGVYAFRYSGHDLLGQIEQWYKMNKSTNLSEFKEAMQMMQIPMFNTMYADKGGNIFYIYNALIPQRQEGYQWDNILPGNKSELIWDTYYSFDQLPQSTNPQSGYLQNCNSSPYMATIGDGNPIKTLPSNTGIEIFQTNRAYRANELLGTDASISKEEFYKYKYDTYYSKDSLMKYALDRFITDF
;
A
#
# COMPACT_ATOMS: atom_id res chain seq x y z
N HIS A 1 2.41 -19.52 21.62
CA HIS A 1 3.06 -20.84 21.48
C HIS A 1 2.07 -21.89 21.03
N SER A 2 2.47 -22.74 20.10
CA SER A 2 1.72 -23.94 19.73
C SER A 2 2.66 -25.13 19.54
N ASN A 3 2.10 -26.34 19.58
CA ASN A 3 2.84 -27.58 19.29
C ASN A 3 3.35 -27.65 17.84
N GLU A 4 2.80 -26.81 16.95
CA GLU A 4 3.18 -26.68 15.54
C GLU A 4 4.35 -25.70 15.31
N GLY A 5 5.03 -25.29 16.39
CA GLY A 5 6.21 -24.41 16.31
C GLY A 5 5.90 -22.92 16.23
N TRP A 6 4.68 -22.47 16.53
CA TRP A 6 4.39 -21.04 16.66
C TRP A 6 4.96 -20.49 17.98
N ASN A 7 5.86 -19.53 17.85
CA ASN A 7 6.38 -18.75 18.97
C ASN A 7 6.45 -17.29 18.54
N ILE A 8 5.32 -16.61 18.59
CA ILE A 8 5.12 -15.29 17.99
C ILE A 8 4.30 -14.39 18.92
N ILE A 9 4.65 -13.11 18.96
CA ILE A 9 3.90 -12.05 19.62
C ILE A 9 3.78 -10.85 18.71
N GLY A 10 2.65 -10.18 18.70
CA GLY A 10 2.44 -8.99 17.87
C GLY A 10 0.99 -8.52 17.85
N GLY A 11 0.72 -7.60 16.92
CA GLY A 11 -0.60 -7.02 16.67
C GLY A 11 -1.28 -7.65 15.46
N LEU A 12 -2.60 -7.75 15.54
CA LEU A 12 -3.47 -8.22 14.44
C LEU A 12 -4.73 -7.34 14.36
N PHE A 13 -5.43 -7.38 13.24
CA PHE A 13 -6.78 -6.82 13.18
C PHE A 13 -7.77 -7.78 13.83
N PRO A 14 -8.81 -7.28 14.53
CA PRO A 14 -9.82 -8.13 15.15
C PRO A 14 -10.40 -9.14 14.16
N GLY A 15 -10.36 -10.43 14.53
CA GLY A 15 -10.83 -11.53 13.69
C GLY A 15 -9.81 -12.12 12.70
N ALA A 16 -8.62 -11.52 12.54
CA ALA A 16 -7.58 -12.09 11.71
C ALA A 16 -6.88 -13.28 12.42
N PRO A 17 -6.60 -14.39 11.72
CA PRO A 17 -5.97 -15.57 12.32
C PRO A 17 -4.44 -15.52 12.36
N ILE A 18 -3.83 -14.42 11.95
CA ILE A 18 -2.37 -14.24 11.75
C ILE A 18 -1.89 -12.93 12.34
N ILE A 19 -0.58 -12.84 12.61
CA ILE A 19 0.05 -11.60 13.12
C ILE A 19 0.48 -10.72 11.96
N PHE A 20 -0.03 -9.46 11.91
CA PHE A 20 0.33 -8.49 10.88
C PHE A 20 1.68 -7.83 11.13
N LYS A 21 1.99 -7.51 12.37
CA LYS A 21 3.28 -6.94 12.79
C LYS A 21 3.68 -7.52 14.14
N GLY A 22 4.93 -7.92 14.28
CA GLY A 22 5.36 -8.56 15.50
C GLY A 22 6.76 -9.13 15.39
N HIS A 23 7.04 -10.09 16.24
CA HIS A 23 8.31 -10.81 16.22
C HIS A 23 8.16 -12.26 16.65
N THR A 24 9.06 -13.07 16.17
CA THR A 24 9.36 -14.41 16.67
C THR A 24 10.64 -14.37 17.51
N GLN A 25 11.16 -15.54 17.84
CA GLN A 25 12.52 -15.61 18.43
C GLN A 25 13.64 -15.26 17.44
N ASN A 26 13.40 -15.26 16.13
CA ASN A 26 14.43 -15.11 15.10
C ASN A 26 14.31 -13.79 14.33
N ILE A 27 13.10 -13.34 14.03
CA ILE A 27 12.82 -12.19 13.19
C ILE A 27 11.81 -11.22 13.84
N ALA A 28 11.83 -9.99 13.39
CA ALA A 28 10.83 -8.98 13.68
C ALA A 28 10.42 -8.28 12.38
N TRP A 29 9.12 -7.93 12.25
CA TRP A 29 8.64 -7.15 11.12
C TRP A 29 7.55 -6.17 11.54
N SER A 30 7.40 -5.12 10.76
CA SER A 30 6.37 -4.11 10.94
C SER A 30 5.88 -3.58 9.59
N HIS A 31 4.65 -3.10 9.57
CA HIS A 31 4.08 -2.41 8.43
C HIS A 31 3.72 -0.97 8.78
N THR A 32 3.87 -0.08 7.82
CA THR A 32 3.29 1.26 7.83
C THR A 32 2.52 1.48 6.54
N VAL A 33 1.50 2.34 6.56
CA VAL A 33 0.72 2.67 5.36
C VAL A 33 1.58 3.46 4.38
N ASN A 34 1.58 3.05 3.11
CA ASN A 34 2.03 3.80 1.96
C ASN A 34 0.83 4.18 1.07
N LYS A 35 1.05 4.98 0.05
CA LYS A 35 -0.01 5.53 -0.81
C LYS A 35 0.34 5.39 -2.30
N PRO A 36 0.66 4.16 -2.78
CA PRO A 36 0.82 3.95 -4.20
C PRO A 36 -0.51 4.21 -4.91
N ASP A 37 -0.44 4.63 -6.15
CA ASP A 37 -1.62 4.74 -6.99
C ASP A 37 -1.97 3.35 -7.55
N LEU A 38 -3.05 2.77 -7.03
CA LEU A 38 -3.50 1.40 -7.30
C LEU A 38 -4.88 1.33 -7.95
N VAL A 39 -5.53 2.48 -8.19
CA VAL A 39 -6.92 2.54 -8.64
C VAL A 39 -7.05 3.51 -9.80
N ASP A 40 -7.63 3.04 -10.89
CA ASP A 40 -7.98 3.89 -12.02
C ASP A 40 -9.48 3.89 -12.26
N VAL A 41 -10.00 5.04 -12.71
CA VAL A 41 -11.42 5.27 -12.98
C VAL A 41 -11.60 5.58 -14.46
N TYR A 42 -12.57 4.92 -15.08
CA TYR A 42 -12.87 5.04 -16.49
C TYR A 42 -14.30 5.52 -16.69
N GLU A 43 -14.48 6.57 -17.50
CA GLU A 43 -15.81 7.01 -17.93
C GLU A 43 -16.24 6.18 -19.14
N LEU A 44 -17.35 5.47 -19.01
CA LEU A 44 -17.88 4.59 -20.04
C LEU A 44 -18.84 5.33 -20.98
N THR A 45 -18.66 5.16 -22.29
CA THR A 45 -19.62 5.59 -23.30
C THR A 45 -20.72 4.54 -23.41
N ILE A 46 -21.95 4.90 -23.07
CA ILE A 46 -23.11 3.98 -23.08
C ILE A 46 -23.80 4.04 -24.45
N ASN A 47 -24.25 2.86 -24.92
CA ASN A 47 -25.00 2.77 -26.16
C ASN A 47 -26.36 3.51 -26.02
N PRO A 48 -26.64 4.51 -26.85
CA PRO A 48 -27.88 5.28 -26.77
C PRO A 48 -29.13 4.46 -27.04
N ASP A 49 -29.00 3.36 -27.80
CA ASP A 49 -30.09 2.46 -28.15
C ASP A 49 -30.24 1.29 -27.17
N ASN A 50 -29.23 1.03 -26.32
CA ASN A 50 -29.23 -0.04 -25.34
C ASN A 50 -28.38 0.29 -24.12
N GLU A 51 -28.97 0.75 -23.06
CA GLU A 51 -28.28 1.16 -21.82
C GLU A 51 -27.52 0.02 -21.09
N ASN A 52 -27.65 -1.23 -21.54
CA ASN A 52 -26.91 -2.38 -21.02
C ASN A 52 -25.63 -2.67 -21.80
N GLN A 53 -25.22 -1.74 -22.67
CA GLN A 53 -23.97 -1.84 -23.45
C GLN A 53 -23.11 -0.61 -23.25
N TYR A 54 -21.80 -0.82 -23.26
CA TYR A 54 -20.77 0.22 -23.29
C TYR A 54 -19.86 0.02 -24.49
N LEU A 55 -19.24 1.11 -24.96
CA LEU A 55 -18.30 1.11 -26.08
C LEU A 55 -16.91 0.67 -25.62
N LEU A 56 -16.27 -0.27 -26.33
CA LEU A 56 -14.85 -0.62 -26.19
C LEU A 56 -14.28 -0.93 -27.58
N ASP A 57 -13.21 -0.23 -27.98
CA ASP A 57 -12.53 -0.40 -29.28
C ASP A 57 -13.49 -0.39 -30.49
N ASN A 58 -14.45 0.53 -30.49
CA ASN A 58 -15.50 0.69 -31.48
C ASN A 58 -16.57 -0.43 -31.52
N GLU A 59 -16.61 -1.31 -30.53
CA GLU A 59 -17.63 -2.36 -30.40
C GLU A 59 -18.52 -2.11 -29.16
N TRP A 60 -19.82 -2.40 -29.29
CA TRP A 60 -20.76 -2.36 -28.18
C TRP A 60 -20.73 -3.67 -27.41
N ILE A 61 -20.27 -3.62 -26.14
CA ILE A 61 -20.11 -4.77 -25.26
C ILE A 61 -21.19 -4.73 -24.16
N ASN A 62 -21.85 -5.85 -23.90
CA ASN A 62 -22.80 -5.95 -22.81
C ASN A 62 -22.11 -5.89 -21.45
N PHE A 63 -22.73 -5.22 -20.47
CA PHE A 63 -22.38 -5.41 -19.07
C PHE A 63 -22.68 -6.87 -18.65
N GLU A 64 -21.79 -7.43 -17.85
CA GLU A 64 -22.13 -8.61 -17.04
C GLU A 64 -22.88 -8.10 -15.79
N VAL A 65 -24.06 -8.66 -15.51
CA VAL A 65 -24.91 -8.18 -14.42
C VAL A 65 -25.11 -9.27 -13.40
N GLU A 66 -24.74 -8.99 -12.17
CA GLU A 66 -24.97 -9.85 -11.00
C GLU A 66 -25.96 -9.18 -10.05
N SER A 67 -27.07 -9.84 -9.74
CA SER A 67 -28.10 -9.33 -8.84
C SER A 67 -27.97 -9.92 -7.44
N TYR A 68 -27.77 -9.10 -6.44
CA TYR A 68 -27.66 -9.51 -5.04
C TYR A 68 -28.85 -9.05 -4.21
N PRO A 69 -29.51 -9.96 -3.46
CA PRO A 69 -30.54 -9.59 -2.50
C PRO A 69 -29.88 -8.97 -1.26
N ILE A 70 -30.35 -7.78 -0.86
CA ILE A 70 -29.93 -7.11 0.36
C ILE A 70 -31.12 -7.12 1.33
N GLU A 71 -30.97 -7.82 2.45
CA GLU A 71 -31.95 -7.82 3.54
C GLU A 71 -31.68 -6.67 4.50
N VAL A 72 -32.67 -5.81 4.68
CA VAL A 72 -32.63 -4.73 5.68
C VAL A 72 -33.59 -5.07 6.80
N LYS A 73 -33.11 -5.16 8.03
CA LYS A 73 -33.94 -5.34 9.22
C LYS A 73 -34.61 -4.00 9.56
N LEU A 74 -35.93 -3.94 9.48
CA LEU A 74 -36.70 -2.72 9.77
C LEU A 74 -37.04 -2.60 11.25
N LEU A 75 -37.81 -3.56 11.80
CA LEU A 75 -38.22 -3.55 13.20
C LEU A 75 -38.51 -4.99 13.68
N GLY A 76 -37.89 -5.43 14.78
CA GLY A 76 -38.10 -6.78 15.31
C GLY A 76 -37.75 -7.86 14.28
N PRO A 77 -38.69 -8.80 13.98
CA PRO A 77 -38.49 -9.83 12.97
C PRO A 77 -38.74 -9.37 11.53
N ILE A 78 -39.24 -8.14 11.33
CA ILE A 78 -39.61 -7.63 10.02
C ILE A 78 -38.35 -7.27 9.25
N LYS A 79 -38.18 -7.90 8.08
CA LYS A 79 -37.11 -7.67 7.14
C LYS A 79 -37.71 -7.18 5.81
N TRP A 80 -36.98 -6.30 5.14
CA TRP A 80 -37.25 -5.89 3.77
C TRP A 80 -36.08 -6.30 2.89
N THR A 81 -36.38 -6.97 1.78
CA THR A 81 -35.34 -7.43 0.85
C THR A 81 -35.50 -6.66 -0.47
N PHE A 82 -34.41 -6.04 -0.92
CA PHE A 82 -34.34 -5.45 -2.25
C PHE A 82 -33.14 -5.98 -3.01
N LYS A 83 -33.19 -5.97 -4.33
CA LYS A 83 -32.07 -6.39 -5.18
C LYS A 83 -31.22 -5.20 -5.57
N ARG A 84 -29.92 -5.41 -5.59
CA ARG A 84 -28.94 -4.51 -6.20
C ARG A 84 -28.21 -5.23 -7.31
N ASP A 85 -28.16 -4.58 -8.47
CA ASP A 85 -27.39 -5.06 -9.62
C ASP A 85 -25.99 -4.48 -9.54
N LEU A 86 -25.00 -5.36 -9.61
CA LEU A 86 -23.61 -5.04 -9.81
C LEU A 86 -23.29 -5.19 -11.29
N LEU A 87 -22.73 -4.15 -11.87
CA LEU A 87 -22.32 -4.12 -13.27
C LEU A 87 -20.84 -4.41 -13.37
N TRP A 88 -20.48 -5.34 -14.23
CA TRP A 88 -19.09 -5.68 -14.54
C TRP A 88 -18.75 -5.35 -15.97
N THR A 89 -17.52 -4.88 -16.17
CA THR A 89 -16.94 -4.53 -17.47
C THR A 89 -15.55 -5.16 -17.60
N LYS A 90 -14.94 -5.04 -18.77
CA LYS A 90 -13.52 -5.42 -18.96
C LYS A 90 -12.55 -4.62 -18.09
N HIS A 91 -12.94 -3.42 -17.67
CA HIS A 91 -12.14 -2.59 -16.76
C HIS A 91 -12.23 -3.08 -15.30
N GLY A 92 -13.38 -3.63 -14.91
CA GLY A 92 -13.75 -4.04 -13.56
C GLY A 92 -15.18 -3.68 -13.23
N PRO A 93 -15.58 -3.59 -11.94
CA PRO A 93 -16.91 -3.20 -11.52
C PRO A 93 -17.26 -1.79 -11.97
N ALA A 94 -18.54 -1.55 -12.28
CA ALA A 94 -19.03 -0.25 -12.72
C ALA A 94 -20.23 0.24 -11.91
N ILE A 95 -20.37 1.55 -11.83
CA ILE A 95 -21.52 2.23 -11.19
C ILE A 95 -22.18 3.22 -12.16
N LYS A 96 -23.50 3.24 -12.17
CA LYS A 96 -24.30 4.28 -12.82
C LYS A 96 -24.50 5.44 -11.84
N ALA A 97 -23.96 6.63 -12.16
CA ALA A 97 -24.15 7.86 -11.41
C ALA A 97 -25.04 8.84 -12.19
N LYS A 98 -25.46 9.94 -11.56
CA LYS A 98 -26.33 10.94 -12.23
C LYS A 98 -25.67 11.62 -13.44
N HIS A 99 -24.33 11.66 -13.44
CA HIS A 99 -23.52 12.39 -14.43
C HIS A 99 -22.70 11.49 -15.36
N GLY A 100 -22.87 10.16 -15.27
CA GLY A 100 -22.18 9.21 -16.15
C GLY A 100 -22.14 7.80 -15.58
N VAL A 101 -21.52 6.90 -16.31
CA VAL A 101 -21.25 5.52 -15.87
C VAL A 101 -19.74 5.34 -15.77
N TYR A 102 -19.27 4.87 -14.63
CA TYR A 102 -17.85 4.78 -14.33
C TYR A 102 -17.46 3.37 -13.95
N ALA A 103 -16.42 2.85 -14.56
CA ALA A 103 -15.78 1.60 -14.17
C ALA A 103 -14.54 1.88 -13.31
N PHE A 104 -14.21 0.93 -12.45
CA PHE A 104 -13.08 1.01 -11.54
C PHE A 104 -12.16 -0.18 -11.75
N ARG A 105 -10.85 0.07 -11.81
CA ARG A 105 -9.84 -0.96 -11.81
C ARG A 105 -8.94 -0.80 -10.59
N TYR A 106 -8.79 -1.87 -9.82
CA TYR A 106 -8.01 -1.87 -8.58
C TYR A 106 -7.05 -3.06 -8.58
N SER A 107 -5.76 -2.82 -8.36
CA SER A 107 -4.73 -3.88 -8.39
C SER A 107 -4.90 -4.94 -7.30
N GLY A 108 -5.60 -4.65 -6.23
CA GLY A 108 -5.89 -5.61 -5.15
C GLY A 108 -7.16 -6.44 -5.33
N HIS A 109 -7.88 -6.31 -6.47
CA HIS A 109 -9.22 -6.87 -6.63
C HIS A 109 -9.25 -8.41 -6.53
N ASP A 110 -8.32 -9.08 -7.19
CA ASP A 110 -8.28 -10.55 -7.29
C ASP A 110 -7.30 -11.21 -6.31
N LEU A 111 -6.84 -10.48 -5.29
CA LEU A 111 -5.87 -10.99 -4.33
C LEU A 111 -6.55 -11.80 -3.22
N LEU A 112 -6.46 -13.12 -3.29
CA LEU A 112 -7.01 -14.04 -2.29
C LEU A 112 -5.96 -14.62 -1.36
N GLY A 113 -4.66 -14.48 -1.68
CA GLY A 113 -3.54 -15.09 -0.96
C GLY A 113 -2.96 -14.25 0.19
N GLN A 114 -3.61 -13.16 0.62
CA GLN A 114 -3.08 -12.26 1.65
C GLN A 114 -2.79 -12.98 2.98
N ILE A 115 -3.74 -13.81 3.43
CA ILE A 115 -3.58 -14.59 4.67
C ILE A 115 -2.43 -15.58 4.55
N GLU A 116 -2.28 -16.24 3.40
CA GLU A 116 -1.18 -17.16 3.13
C GLU A 116 0.16 -16.43 3.12
N GLN A 117 0.26 -15.26 2.49
CA GLN A 117 1.48 -14.46 2.51
C GLN A 117 1.90 -14.09 3.92
N TRP A 118 0.99 -13.53 4.75
CA TRP A 118 1.29 -13.25 6.15
C TRP A 118 1.61 -14.50 6.95
N TYR A 119 0.95 -15.64 6.68
CA TYR A 119 1.30 -16.91 7.31
C TYR A 119 2.76 -17.29 7.03
N LYS A 120 3.20 -17.23 5.76
CA LYS A 120 4.58 -17.51 5.38
C LYS A 120 5.57 -16.51 6.01
N MET A 121 5.24 -15.22 6.03
CA MET A 121 6.04 -14.21 6.73
C MET A 121 6.17 -14.54 8.23
N ASN A 122 5.08 -14.93 8.88
CA ASN A 122 5.08 -15.30 10.31
C ASN A 122 5.92 -16.56 10.60
N LYS A 123 6.05 -17.46 9.63
CA LYS A 123 6.83 -18.70 9.75
C LYS A 123 8.29 -18.54 9.36
N SER A 124 8.66 -17.46 8.71
CA SER A 124 10.04 -17.19 8.30
C SER A 124 10.99 -17.16 9.50
N THR A 125 12.20 -17.64 9.31
CA THR A 125 13.24 -17.68 10.33
C THR A 125 14.45 -16.82 9.98
N ASN A 126 14.54 -16.35 8.73
CA ASN A 126 15.62 -15.54 8.18
C ASN A 126 15.12 -14.63 7.05
N LEU A 127 16.00 -13.71 6.59
CA LEU A 127 15.67 -12.72 5.54
C LEU A 127 15.29 -13.36 4.20
N SER A 128 15.93 -14.47 3.82
CA SER A 128 15.63 -15.14 2.53
C SER A 128 14.21 -15.67 2.48
N GLU A 129 13.80 -16.40 3.52
CA GLU A 129 12.43 -16.92 3.65
C GLU A 129 11.40 -15.81 3.74
N PHE A 130 11.73 -14.71 4.43
CA PHE A 130 10.84 -13.55 4.53
C PHE A 130 10.65 -12.88 3.17
N LYS A 131 11.73 -12.68 2.39
CA LYS A 131 11.65 -12.14 1.02
C LYS A 131 10.87 -13.06 0.08
N GLU A 132 11.04 -14.37 0.19
CA GLU A 132 10.26 -15.36 -0.60
C GLU A 132 8.75 -15.21 -0.30
N ALA A 133 8.37 -15.05 0.97
CA ALA A 133 6.98 -14.80 1.34
C ALA A 133 6.48 -13.44 0.76
N MET A 134 7.31 -12.40 0.78
CA MET A 134 6.97 -11.09 0.22
C MET A 134 6.82 -11.12 -1.32
N GLN A 135 7.59 -11.96 -2.01
CA GLN A 135 7.51 -12.14 -3.47
C GLN A 135 6.18 -12.73 -3.95
N MET A 136 5.34 -13.26 -3.07
CA MET A 136 3.97 -13.64 -3.40
C MET A 136 3.13 -12.46 -3.88
N MET A 137 3.47 -11.23 -3.52
CA MET A 137 2.80 -9.99 -3.93
C MET A 137 1.27 -9.99 -3.70
N GLN A 138 0.80 -10.73 -2.69
CA GLN A 138 -0.62 -10.84 -2.36
C GLN A 138 -1.10 -9.74 -1.38
N ILE A 139 -0.18 -8.99 -0.79
CA ILE A 139 -0.49 -7.80 0.03
C ILE A 139 -0.34 -6.59 -0.89
N PRO A 140 -1.44 -5.90 -1.28
CA PRO A 140 -1.41 -4.92 -2.36
C PRO A 140 -0.63 -3.65 -2.02
N MET A 141 -0.49 -3.32 -0.73
CA MET A 141 0.23 -2.12 -0.26
C MET A 141 0.68 -2.32 1.18
N PHE A 142 1.70 -1.67 1.59
CA PHE A 142 2.29 -1.40 2.90
C PHE A 142 3.81 -1.29 2.79
N ASN A 143 4.40 -0.25 3.34
CA ASN A 143 5.81 -0.29 3.68
C ASN A 143 6.07 -1.47 4.62
N THR A 144 7.10 -2.24 4.36
CA THR A 144 7.46 -3.37 5.19
C THR A 144 8.88 -3.22 5.70
N MET A 145 9.03 -3.33 7.01
CA MET A 145 10.32 -3.31 7.72
C MET A 145 10.58 -4.68 8.31
N TYR A 146 11.83 -5.11 8.25
CA TYR A 146 12.30 -6.39 8.77
C TYR A 146 13.63 -6.24 9.52
N ALA A 147 13.83 -7.06 10.54
CA ALA A 147 15.11 -7.28 11.22
C ALA A 147 15.22 -8.73 11.69
N ASP A 148 16.44 -9.27 11.80
CA ASP A 148 16.68 -10.60 12.33
C ASP A 148 17.84 -10.67 13.31
N LYS A 149 17.97 -11.80 13.99
CA LYS A 149 19.09 -12.09 14.91
C LYS A 149 20.45 -12.19 14.23
N GLY A 150 20.47 -12.41 12.90
CA GLY A 150 21.70 -12.41 12.10
C GLY A 150 22.25 -11.01 11.85
N GLY A 151 21.53 -9.97 12.30
CA GLY A 151 21.90 -8.57 12.11
C GLY A 151 21.40 -7.98 10.78
N ASN A 152 20.59 -8.72 10.01
CA ASN A 152 20.02 -8.19 8.79
C ASN A 152 18.87 -7.26 9.10
N ILE A 153 18.81 -6.13 8.38
CA ILE A 153 17.70 -5.22 8.32
C ILE A 153 17.26 -5.03 6.87
N PHE A 154 15.96 -4.94 6.64
CA PHE A 154 15.40 -4.81 5.30
C PHE A 154 14.17 -3.90 5.30
N TYR A 155 14.05 -3.11 4.24
CA TYR A 155 12.90 -2.27 3.95
C TYR A 155 12.46 -2.46 2.51
N ILE A 156 11.16 -2.50 2.28
CA ILE A 156 10.55 -2.44 0.95
C ILE A 156 9.28 -1.58 0.96
N TYR A 157 9.15 -0.74 -0.04
CA TYR A 157 7.90 -0.10 -0.41
C TYR A 157 7.05 -1.14 -1.15
N ASN A 158 6.43 -2.06 -0.39
CA ASN A 158 5.64 -3.12 -0.99
C ASN A 158 4.34 -2.54 -1.56
N ALA A 159 4.13 -2.73 -2.86
CA ALA A 159 2.94 -2.28 -3.55
C ALA A 159 2.74 -3.04 -4.86
N LEU A 160 1.50 -3.43 -5.17
CA LEU A 160 1.13 -4.05 -6.44
C LEU A 160 0.86 -2.95 -7.49
N ILE A 161 1.92 -2.26 -7.89
CA ILE A 161 1.86 -1.09 -8.78
C ILE A 161 1.61 -1.55 -10.22
N PRO A 162 0.54 -1.08 -10.88
CA PRO A 162 0.27 -1.43 -12.27
C PRO A 162 1.27 -0.78 -13.23
N GLN A 163 1.62 -1.48 -14.31
CA GLN A 163 2.34 -0.92 -15.43
C GLN A 163 1.33 -0.27 -16.39
N ARG A 164 1.32 1.04 -16.41
CA ARG A 164 0.35 1.84 -17.13
C ARG A 164 0.90 2.31 -18.46
N GLN A 165 0.03 2.38 -19.47
CA GLN A 165 0.36 2.92 -20.80
C GLN A 165 0.86 4.37 -20.69
N GLU A 166 1.94 4.70 -21.39
CA GLU A 166 2.47 6.05 -21.46
C GLU A 166 1.57 7.00 -22.24
N GLY A 167 1.72 8.31 -21.98
CA GLY A 167 1.00 9.37 -22.72
C GLY A 167 -0.37 9.73 -22.15
N TYR A 168 -0.81 9.11 -21.06
CA TYR A 168 -2.06 9.39 -20.37
C TYR A 168 -1.82 10.02 -19.00
N GLN A 169 -2.78 10.83 -18.54
CA GLN A 169 -2.78 11.43 -17.19
C GLN A 169 -3.58 10.53 -16.25
N TRP A 170 -2.90 9.57 -15.63
CA TRP A 170 -3.52 8.54 -14.80
C TRP A 170 -4.13 9.06 -13.51
N ASP A 171 -3.81 10.27 -13.06
CA ASP A 171 -4.46 10.96 -11.94
C ASP A 171 -5.88 11.45 -12.28
N ASN A 172 -6.32 11.36 -13.53
CA ASN A 172 -7.62 11.80 -14.00
C ASN A 172 -8.53 10.60 -14.32
N ILE A 173 -9.82 10.88 -14.53
CA ILE A 173 -10.75 9.93 -15.12
C ILE A 173 -10.35 9.67 -16.58
N LEU A 174 -10.22 8.42 -16.94
CA LEU A 174 -9.74 7.96 -18.24
C LEU A 174 -10.90 7.61 -19.18
N PRO A 175 -10.69 7.65 -20.51
CA PRO A 175 -11.71 7.19 -21.46
C PRO A 175 -11.88 5.67 -21.37
N GLY A 176 -13.11 5.22 -21.12
CA GLY A 176 -13.45 3.81 -20.96
C GLY A 176 -13.70 3.06 -22.27
N ASN A 177 -13.46 3.71 -23.43
CA ASN A 177 -13.65 3.11 -24.75
C ASN A 177 -12.37 2.55 -25.38
N LYS A 178 -11.29 2.43 -24.61
CA LYS A 178 -9.98 1.99 -25.07
C LYS A 178 -9.45 0.82 -24.24
N SER A 179 -9.29 -0.35 -24.86
CA SER A 179 -8.74 -1.53 -24.19
C SER A 179 -7.27 -1.38 -23.79
N GLU A 180 -6.50 -0.56 -24.52
CA GLU A 180 -5.08 -0.29 -24.21
C GLU A 180 -4.86 0.34 -22.82
N LEU A 181 -5.92 0.89 -22.20
CA LEU A 181 -5.86 1.46 -20.86
C LEU A 181 -6.21 0.44 -19.76
N ILE A 182 -6.57 -0.79 -20.14
CA ILE A 182 -6.85 -1.87 -19.20
C ILE A 182 -5.54 -2.59 -18.86
N TRP A 183 -4.87 -2.11 -17.83
CA TRP A 183 -3.63 -2.75 -17.37
C TRP A 183 -3.91 -4.08 -16.66
N ASP A 184 -3.04 -5.07 -16.87
CA ASP A 184 -3.07 -6.41 -16.28
C ASP A 184 -1.68 -6.89 -15.82
N THR A 185 -0.68 -6.03 -15.99
CA THR A 185 0.71 -6.29 -15.59
C THR A 185 1.15 -5.34 -14.48
N TYR A 186 2.11 -5.80 -13.66
CA TYR A 186 2.57 -5.09 -12.47
C TYR A 186 4.10 -5.05 -12.44
N TYR A 187 4.65 -4.07 -11.71
CA TYR A 187 6.06 -4.08 -11.38
C TYR A 187 6.37 -5.25 -10.44
N SER A 188 7.46 -5.96 -10.74
CA SER A 188 7.90 -7.09 -9.92
C SER A 188 8.43 -6.65 -8.56
N PHE A 189 8.50 -7.57 -7.60
CA PHE A 189 9.08 -7.34 -6.28
C PHE A 189 10.46 -6.68 -6.34
N ASP A 190 11.34 -7.13 -7.25
CA ASP A 190 12.71 -6.63 -7.35
C ASP A 190 12.81 -5.21 -7.95
N GLN A 191 11.77 -4.74 -8.63
CA GLN A 191 11.69 -3.38 -9.17
C GLN A 191 11.19 -2.36 -8.15
N LEU A 192 10.57 -2.81 -7.05
CA LEU A 192 10.05 -1.92 -6.01
C LEU A 192 11.18 -1.27 -5.21
N PRO A 193 11.00 -0.02 -4.73
CA PRO A 193 11.97 0.64 -3.87
C PRO A 193 12.25 -0.18 -2.61
N GLN A 194 13.50 -0.63 -2.44
CA GLN A 194 13.91 -1.46 -1.30
C GLN A 194 15.34 -1.19 -0.89
N SER A 195 15.68 -1.48 0.36
CA SER A 195 17.02 -1.35 0.94
C SER A 195 17.30 -2.53 1.86
N THR A 196 18.50 -3.10 1.75
CA THR A 196 18.96 -4.21 2.57
C THR A 196 20.30 -3.86 3.17
N ASN A 197 20.44 -3.93 4.50
CA ASN A 197 21.68 -3.73 5.23
C ASN A 197 22.42 -2.44 4.83
N PRO A 198 21.78 -1.25 4.86
CA PRO A 198 22.46 -0.01 4.52
C PRO A 198 23.64 0.24 5.48
N GLN A 199 24.69 0.89 4.97
CA GLN A 199 25.90 1.18 5.77
C GLN A 199 25.59 2.04 7.01
N SER A 200 24.52 2.82 7.00
CA SER A 200 24.05 3.60 8.14
C SER A 200 23.63 2.74 9.35
N GLY A 201 23.38 1.44 9.17
CA GLY A 201 23.00 0.51 10.23
C GLY A 201 21.54 0.63 10.70
N TYR A 202 20.74 1.50 10.11
CA TYR A 202 19.32 1.65 10.46
C TYR A 202 18.42 1.87 9.24
N LEU A 203 17.14 1.62 9.44
CA LEU A 203 16.05 1.91 8.51
C LEU A 203 14.88 2.53 9.28
N GLN A 204 14.18 3.50 8.69
CA GLN A 204 12.99 4.12 9.25
C GLN A 204 11.90 4.28 8.18
N ASN A 205 10.65 4.27 8.58
CA ASN A 205 9.54 4.75 7.78
C ASN A 205 8.45 5.36 8.67
N CYS A 206 8.08 6.57 8.35
CA CYS A 206 7.07 7.37 9.05
C CYS A 206 5.91 7.76 8.12
N ASN A 207 5.45 6.85 7.27
CA ASN A 207 4.46 7.09 6.22
C ASN A 207 4.92 8.19 5.26
N SER A 208 6.13 8.08 4.79
CA SER A 208 6.84 9.06 3.96
C SER A 208 7.53 8.36 2.81
N SER A 209 8.14 9.15 1.92
CA SER A 209 8.87 8.66 0.76
C SER A 209 9.83 7.51 1.09
N PRO A 210 9.86 6.43 0.30
CA PRO A 210 10.83 5.35 0.45
C PRO A 210 12.27 5.80 0.19
N TYR A 211 12.46 6.91 -0.54
CA TYR A 211 13.78 7.40 -0.97
C TYR A 211 14.57 8.11 0.15
N MET A 212 14.06 8.10 1.37
CA MET A 212 14.72 8.58 2.57
C MET A 212 14.46 7.66 3.77
N ALA A 213 14.46 6.36 3.53
CA ALA A 213 14.30 5.33 4.57
C ALA A 213 15.52 5.24 5.51
N THR A 214 16.63 5.82 5.11
CA THR A 214 17.88 5.95 5.87
C THR A 214 18.65 7.22 5.44
N ILE A 215 19.94 7.32 5.73
CA ILE A 215 20.82 8.38 5.25
C ILE A 215 21.83 7.82 4.23
N GLY A 216 22.34 8.71 3.36
CA GLY A 216 23.37 8.37 2.37
C GLY A 216 22.92 7.40 1.28
N ASP A 217 23.88 6.64 0.75
CA ASP A 217 23.69 5.77 -0.43
C ASP A 217 22.88 4.50 -0.15
N GLY A 218 22.47 4.26 1.11
CA GLY A 218 21.64 3.12 1.51
C GLY A 218 20.16 3.28 1.15
N ASN A 219 19.74 4.45 0.67
CA ASN A 219 18.36 4.70 0.28
C ASN A 219 18.01 4.00 -1.04
N PRO A 220 16.75 3.55 -1.21
CA PRO A 220 16.25 3.07 -2.50
C PRO A 220 16.44 4.11 -3.60
N ILE A 221 16.82 3.65 -4.79
CA ILE A 221 16.98 4.51 -5.97
C ILE A 221 15.63 4.67 -6.66
N LYS A 222 15.33 5.90 -7.11
CA LYS A 222 14.11 6.19 -7.86
C LYS A 222 14.26 5.70 -9.31
N THR A 223 13.72 4.53 -9.60
CA THR A 223 13.76 3.87 -10.92
C THR A 223 12.40 3.81 -11.61
N LEU A 224 11.31 3.90 -10.84
CA LEU A 224 9.95 3.79 -11.36
C LEU A 224 9.42 5.15 -11.87
N PRO A 225 8.51 5.14 -12.86
CA PRO A 225 7.87 6.34 -13.40
C PRO A 225 7.10 7.13 -12.32
N SER A 226 6.85 8.41 -12.59
CA SER A 226 6.14 9.29 -11.65
C SER A 226 4.65 8.95 -11.47
N ASN A 227 4.03 8.30 -12.48
CA ASN A 227 2.62 7.88 -12.46
C ASN A 227 2.32 6.66 -11.55
N THR A 228 3.29 6.23 -10.75
CA THR A 228 3.13 5.14 -9.77
C THR A 228 2.53 5.60 -8.43
N GLY A 229 2.42 6.90 -8.21
CA GLY A 229 1.93 7.49 -6.96
C GLY A 229 2.87 7.35 -5.77
N ILE A 230 4.11 6.82 -5.97
CA ILE A 230 5.07 6.67 -4.86
C ILE A 230 5.40 8.05 -4.27
N GLU A 231 5.23 8.19 -2.97
CA GLU A 231 5.45 9.45 -2.26
C GLU A 231 6.90 9.93 -2.40
N ILE A 232 7.06 11.19 -2.77
CA ILE A 232 8.36 11.85 -2.92
C ILE A 232 8.63 12.87 -1.79
N PHE A 233 7.65 13.11 -0.93
CA PHE A 233 7.75 14.07 0.19
C PHE A 233 8.11 13.38 1.49
N GLN A 234 8.67 14.17 2.43
CA GLN A 234 9.02 13.72 3.77
C GLN A 234 8.10 14.35 4.81
N THR A 235 7.81 13.59 5.85
CA THR A 235 7.09 14.09 7.02
C THR A 235 8.08 14.61 8.07
N ASN A 236 7.61 15.49 8.97
CA ASN A 236 8.41 15.91 10.13
C ASN A 236 8.96 14.70 10.92
N ARG A 237 8.13 13.66 11.10
CA ARG A 237 8.54 12.44 11.81
C ARG A 237 9.72 11.72 11.12
N ALA A 238 9.73 11.69 9.78
CA ALA A 238 10.80 11.06 9.01
C ALA A 238 12.10 11.86 9.10
N TYR A 239 12.04 13.19 8.98
CA TYR A 239 13.20 14.05 9.20
C TYR A 239 13.76 13.87 10.63
N ARG A 240 12.86 13.90 11.63
CA ARG A 240 13.28 13.78 13.03
C ARG A 240 13.86 12.39 13.34
N ALA A 241 13.29 11.32 12.78
CA ALA A 241 13.86 9.99 12.90
C ALA A 241 15.29 9.91 12.33
N ASN A 242 15.51 10.46 11.13
CA ASN A 242 16.85 10.51 10.53
C ASN A 242 17.85 11.39 11.33
N GLU A 243 17.41 12.49 11.93
CA GLU A 243 18.24 13.29 12.85
C GLU A 243 18.71 12.47 14.06
N LEU A 244 17.78 11.74 14.70
CA LEU A 244 18.07 11.00 15.92
C LEU A 244 18.90 9.73 15.64
N LEU A 245 18.48 8.94 14.66
CA LEU A 245 19.12 7.67 14.34
C LEU A 245 20.41 7.84 13.54
N GLY A 246 20.48 8.87 12.67
CA GLY A 246 21.61 9.08 11.78
C GLY A 246 22.81 9.77 12.43
N THR A 247 22.64 10.39 13.61
CA THR A 247 23.72 11.06 14.34
C THR A 247 24.30 10.23 15.48
N ASP A 248 23.68 9.10 15.80
CA ASP A 248 24.07 8.24 16.92
C ASP A 248 24.63 6.91 16.39
N ALA A 249 25.93 6.70 16.57
CA ALA A 249 26.62 5.51 16.08
C ALA A 249 26.40 4.25 16.95
N SER A 250 25.82 4.39 18.14
CA SER A 250 25.66 3.29 19.11
C SER A 250 24.46 3.52 20.01
N ILE A 251 23.28 3.19 19.50
CA ILE A 251 22.00 3.42 20.19
C ILE A 251 21.77 2.38 21.27
N SER A 252 21.82 2.81 22.55
CA SER A 252 21.42 1.98 23.69
C SER A 252 19.89 1.76 23.72
N LYS A 253 19.45 0.78 24.51
CA LYS A 253 18.01 0.53 24.71
C LYS A 253 17.28 1.74 25.29
N GLU A 254 17.92 2.43 26.23
CA GLU A 254 17.39 3.61 26.91
C GLU A 254 17.27 4.79 25.93
N GLU A 255 18.24 5.00 25.07
CA GLU A 255 18.21 6.02 24.01
C GLU A 255 17.14 5.70 22.96
N PHE A 256 17.02 4.43 22.55
CA PHE A 256 15.96 4.02 21.63
C PHE A 256 14.56 4.32 22.18
N TYR A 257 14.31 4.05 23.47
CA TYR A 257 13.04 4.43 24.09
C TYR A 257 12.83 5.94 24.12
N LYS A 258 13.88 6.73 24.39
CA LYS A 258 13.83 8.19 24.34
C LYS A 258 13.52 8.70 22.93
N TYR A 259 14.15 8.13 21.89
CA TYR A 259 13.86 8.48 20.50
C TYR A 259 12.45 8.11 20.06
N LYS A 260 11.96 6.94 20.50
CA LYS A 260 10.59 6.48 20.22
C LYS A 260 9.51 7.44 20.71
N TYR A 261 9.76 8.12 21.81
CA TYR A 261 8.81 9.05 22.44
C TYR A 261 9.18 10.52 22.26
N ASP A 262 10.14 10.81 21.37
CA ASP A 262 10.51 12.18 21.02
C ASP A 262 9.33 12.90 20.35
N THR A 263 9.05 14.14 20.80
CA THR A 263 7.93 14.96 20.35
C THR A 263 8.37 16.24 19.65
N TYR A 264 9.67 16.43 19.42
CA TYR A 264 10.21 17.65 18.81
C TYR A 264 10.02 17.68 17.30
N TYR A 265 9.96 18.86 16.75
CA TYR A 265 10.05 19.09 15.32
C TYR A 265 11.50 19.03 14.84
N SER A 266 11.72 18.42 13.68
CA SER A 266 13.01 18.45 13.01
C SER A 266 13.36 19.89 12.59
N LYS A 267 14.63 20.24 12.67
CA LYS A 267 15.16 21.50 12.12
C LYS A 267 14.94 21.63 10.60
N ASP A 268 14.87 20.49 9.88
CA ASP A 268 14.67 20.43 8.42
C ASP A 268 13.19 20.34 8.03
N SER A 269 12.28 20.43 9.00
CA SER A 269 10.83 20.38 8.78
C SER A 269 10.29 21.73 8.29
N LEU A 270 9.43 21.70 7.27
CA LEU A 270 8.70 22.90 6.83
C LEU A 270 7.86 23.52 7.97
N MET A 271 7.36 22.69 8.89
CA MET A 271 6.63 23.18 10.07
C MET A 271 7.54 24.02 10.98
N LYS A 272 8.78 23.57 11.20
CA LYS A 272 9.76 24.34 11.99
C LYS A 272 10.05 25.69 11.35
N TYR A 273 10.27 25.72 10.05
CA TYR A 273 10.46 26.96 9.30
C TYR A 273 9.24 27.91 9.40
N ALA A 274 8.03 27.38 9.26
CA ALA A 274 6.81 28.15 9.39
C ALA A 274 6.62 28.74 10.81
N LEU A 275 6.90 27.92 11.85
CA LEU A 275 6.82 28.37 13.25
C LEU A 275 7.87 29.43 13.57
N ASP A 276 9.11 29.27 13.11
CA ASP A 276 10.17 30.25 13.33
C ASP A 276 9.82 31.61 12.70
N ARG A 277 9.29 31.60 11.46
CA ARG A 277 8.79 32.84 10.82
C ARG A 277 7.63 33.46 11.59
N PHE A 278 6.66 32.64 12.01
CA PHE A 278 5.52 33.15 12.77
C PHE A 278 5.95 33.83 14.08
N ILE A 279 6.92 33.24 14.80
CA ILE A 279 7.44 33.81 16.06
C ILE A 279 8.28 35.08 15.80
N THR A 280 8.94 35.17 14.63
CA THR A 280 9.80 36.32 14.29
C THR A 280 9.01 37.52 13.77
N ASP A 281 7.89 37.25 13.08
CA ASP A 281 7.07 38.30 12.43
C ASP A 281 5.95 38.86 13.34
N PHE A 282 5.79 38.32 14.56
CA PHE A 282 4.87 38.73 15.61
C PHE A 282 5.55 38.98 16.96
#